data_48f3af830051ef5c408d5bb3f7ad7e95
#
_entry.id   48f3af830051ef5c408d5bb3f7ad7e95
#
_cell.length_a   1.000
_cell.length_b   1.000
_cell.length_c   1.000
_cell.angle_alpha   90.00
_cell.angle_beta   90.00
_cell.angle_gamma   90.00
#
_symmetry.space_group_name_H-M   'P 1'
#
loop_
_entity.id
_entity.type
_entity.pdbx_description
1 polymer ?
#
loop_
_entity_poly.entity_id
_entity_poly.type
_entity_poly.pdbx_seq_one_letter_code
_entity_poly.pdbx_strand_id
1 'polypeptide(L)'
;MKAPGTSAAGERTLVAVFASPVAGYLLRYGADLGFRGFLLEPDPARAAGAAALGFPLLTAAPDDLDDSADVIATDHHRPELGLMLRDALATKARWIGVMGNPRHVGPHVQMLTDLGVPPDEIARVHRPIGLNIGSRTPPEIAISTLAGLLADRNGRSGGFEF
;
A
#
# COMPACT_ATOMS: atom_id res chain seq x y z
N MET A 1 -3.08 -19.20 -10.16
CA MET A 1 -3.13 -17.79 -9.72
C MET A 1 -2.19 -16.98 -10.61
N LYS A 2 -2.66 -15.87 -11.12
CA LYS A 2 -1.85 -14.99 -11.97
C LYS A 2 -0.89 -14.16 -11.11
N ALA A 3 0.36 -13.98 -11.56
CA ALA A 3 1.34 -13.15 -10.87
C ALA A 3 0.84 -11.69 -10.72
N PRO A 4 1.30 -10.93 -9.70
CA PRO A 4 0.81 -9.56 -9.45
C PRO A 4 0.96 -8.62 -10.65
N GLY A 5 2.00 -8.78 -11.44
CA GLY A 5 2.29 -7.91 -12.58
C GLY A 5 1.56 -8.21 -13.87
N THR A 6 0.75 -9.26 -13.91
CA THR A 6 0.00 -9.61 -15.13
C THR A 6 -1.48 -9.29 -14.94
N SER A 7 -1.87 -8.11 -15.36
CA SER A 7 -3.23 -7.61 -15.22
C SER A 7 -4.01 -7.68 -16.53
N ALA A 8 -5.28 -8.11 -16.46
CA ALA A 8 -6.23 -7.92 -17.55
C ALA A 8 -6.81 -6.51 -17.49
N ALA A 9 -7.36 -6.02 -18.58
CA ALA A 9 -8.02 -4.70 -18.62
C ALA A 9 -9.12 -4.63 -17.54
N GLY A 10 -9.05 -3.61 -16.68
CA GLY A 10 -9.98 -3.40 -15.57
C GLY A 10 -9.62 -4.10 -14.26
N GLU A 11 -8.58 -4.92 -14.22
CA GLU A 11 -8.09 -5.50 -12.97
C GLU A 11 -7.50 -4.43 -12.04
N ARG A 12 -7.68 -4.67 -10.74
CA ARG A 12 -7.11 -3.85 -9.66
C ARG A 12 -6.27 -4.76 -8.78
N THR A 13 -5.00 -4.41 -8.61
CA THR A 13 -4.09 -5.13 -7.71
C THR A 13 -3.80 -4.27 -6.49
N LEU A 14 -3.87 -4.88 -5.32
CA LEU A 14 -3.59 -4.21 -4.05
C LEU A 14 -2.50 -4.97 -3.31
N VAL A 15 -1.38 -4.32 -3.08
CA VAL A 15 -0.29 -4.87 -2.27
C VAL A 15 -0.27 -4.14 -0.94
N ALA A 16 -0.63 -4.85 0.13
CA ALA A 16 -0.49 -4.37 1.49
C ALA A 16 0.88 -4.78 2.02
N VAL A 17 1.72 -3.83 2.36
CA VAL A 17 3.05 -4.08 2.90
C VAL A 17 2.99 -4.08 4.42
N PHE A 18 3.56 -5.10 5.01
CA PHE A 18 3.63 -5.43 6.43
C PHE A 18 2.34 -6.05 6.99
N ALA A 19 2.51 -7.20 7.62
CA ALA A 19 1.46 -7.88 8.36
C ALA A 19 1.03 -7.03 9.57
N SER A 20 -0.23 -6.64 9.58
CA SER A 20 -0.84 -5.81 10.61
C SER A 20 -2.35 -6.00 10.63
N PRO A 21 -3.06 -5.61 11.70
CA PRO A 21 -4.53 -5.62 11.69
C PRO A 21 -5.13 -4.82 10.55
N VAL A 22 -4.56 -3.65 10.24
CA VAL A 22 -5.02 -2.81 9.13
C VAL A 22 -4.85 -3.51 7.80
N ALA A 23 -3.71 -4.20 7.58
CA ALA A 23 -3.46 -4.94 6.35
C ALA A 23 -4.54 -6.00 6.10
N GLY A 24 -4.95 -6.72 7.13
CA GLY A 24 -6.01 -7.73 7.03
C GLY A 24 -7.35 -7.13 6.58
N TYR A 25 -7.78 -6.03 7.19
CA TYR A 25 -9.01 -5.34 6.80
C TYR A 25 -8.89 -4.72 5.40
N LEU A 26 -7.76 -4.12 5.09
CA LEU A 26 -7.50 -3.51 3.79
C LEU A 26 -7.66 -4.53 2.66
N LEU A 27 -7.06 -5.70 2.81
CA LEU A 27 -7.12 -6.76 1.81
C LEU A 27 -8.52 -7.38 1.72
N ARG A 28 -9.19 -7.57 2.86
CA ARG A 28 -10.54 -8.13 2.90
C ARG A 28 -11.56 -7.21 2.24
N TYR A 29 -11.58 -5.94 2.62
CA TYR A 29 -12.50 -4.95 2.03
C TYR A 29 -12.14 -4.69 0.57
N GLY A 30 -10.85 -4.67 0.26
CA GLY A 30 -10.37 -4.52 -1.12
C GLY A 30 -10.86 -5.64 -2.02
N ALA A 31 -10.92 -6.88 -1.54
CA ALA A 31 -11.44 -8.01 -2.30
C ALA A 31 -12.90 -7.78 -2.71
N ASP A 32 -13.73 -7.29 -1.80
CA ASP A 32 -15.13 -6.95 -2.10
C ASP A 32 -15.26 -5.82 -3.14
N LEU A 33 -14.26 -4.95 -3.21
CA LEU A 33 -14.20 -3.86 -4.19
C LEU A 33 -13.56 -4.30 -5.53
N GLY A 34 -13.22 -5.57 -5.68
CA GLY A 34 -12.63 -6.10 -6.91
C GLY A 34 -11.12 -6.00 -6.98
N PHE A 35 -10.43 -5.67 -5.88
CA PHE A 35 -8.97 -5.73 -5.83
C PHE A 35 -8.49 -7.16 -5.63
N ARG A 36 -7.50 -7.56 -6.42
CA ARG A 36 -6.73 -8.76 -6.17
C ARG A 36 -5.62 -8.43 -5.16
N GLY A 37 -5.75 -8.96 -3.94
CA GLY A 37 -4.90 -8.62 -2.82
C GLY A 37 -3.69 -9.51 -2.65
N PHE A 38 -2.58 -8.91 -2.23
CA PHE A 38 -1.34 -9.58 -1.85
C PHE A 38 -0.83 -8.96 -0.56
N LEU A 39 -0.38 -9.80 0.36
CA LEU A 39 0.31 -9.35 1.57
C LEU A 39 1.81 -9.48 1.33
N LEU A 40 2.55 -8.38 1.47
CA LEU A 40 4.00 -8.37 1.37
C LEU A 40 4.59 -8.20 2.77
N GLU A 41 5.21 -9.26 3.30
CA GLU A 41 5.83 -9.26 4.60
C GLU A 41 7.27 -9.79 4.51
N PRO A 42 8.28 -8.91 4.64
CA PRO A 42 9.68 -9.32 4.51
C PRO A 42 10.23 -10.11 5.70
N ASP A 43 9.62 -9.97 6.88
CA ASP A 43 10.06 -10.72 8.08
C ASP A 43 9.49 -12.14 8.05
N PRO A 44 10.34 -13.20 8.02
CA PRO A 44 9.85 -14.58 7.91
C PRO A 44 8.94 -15.02 9.06
N ALA A 45 9.21 -14.56 10.29
CA ALA A 45 8.40 -14.92 11.44
C ALA A 45 7.02 -14.29 11.37
N ARG A 46 6.94 -13.03 10.97
CA ARG A 46 5.67 -12.32 10.77
C ARG A 46 4.90 -12.87 9.58
N ALA A 47 5.61 -13.24 8.51
CA ALA A 47 5.01 -13.88 7.35
C ALA A 47 4.34 -15.20 7.72
N ALA A 48 5.01 -16.03 8.51
CA ALA A 48 4.44 -17.30 8.99
C ALA A 48 3.16 -17.06 9.80
N GLY A 49 3.14 -16.06 10.68
CA GLY A 49 1.96 -15.69 11.46
C GLY A 49 0.81 -15.14 10.63
N ALA A 50 1.09 -14.54 9.47
CA ALA A 50 0.10 -13.94 8.60
C ALA A 50 -0.53 -14.92 7.60
N ALA A 51 0.00 -16.12 7.46
CA ALA A 51 -0.49 -17.12 6.50
C ALA A 51 -1.99 -17.45 6.71
N ALA A 52 -2.47 -17.37 7.95
CA ALA A 52 -3.87 -17.64 8.30
C ALA A 52 -4.85 -16.60 7.73
N LEU A 53 -4.38 -15.43 7.27
CA LEU A 53 -5.24 -14.42 6.65
C LEU A 53 -5.79 -14.88 5.29
N GLY A 54 -5.16 -15.88 4.65
CA GLY A 54 -5.67 -16.49 3.42
C GLY A 54 -5.38 -15.70 2.15
N PHE A 55 -4.62 -14.62 2.20
CA PHE A 55 -4.19 -13.87 1.02
C PHE A 55 -2.84 -14.40 0.52
N PRO A 56 -2.57 -14.29 -0.79
CA PRO A 56 -1.24 -14.59 -1.32
C PRO A 56 -0.17 -13.79 -0.59
N LEU A 57 0.85 -14.49 -0.10
CA LEU A 57 1.90 -13.94 0.72
C LEU A 57 3.18 -13.81 -0.10
N LEU A 58 3.75 -12.60 -0.11
CA LEU A 58 5.02 -12.28 -0.73
C LEU A 58 6.01 -11.92 0.37
N THR A 59 7.27 -12.32 0.20
CA THR A 59 8.37 -11.98 1.12
C THR A 59 9.31 -10.92 0.56
N ALA A 60 9.18 -10.64 -0.74
CA ALA A 60 9.90 -9.57 -1.43
C ALA A 60 8.95 -8.88 -2.39
N ALA A 61 9.20 -7.60 -2.66
CA ALA A 61 8.40 -6.84 -3.60
C ALA A 61 8.57 -7.45 -5.00
N PRO A 62 7.47 -7.75 -5.71
CA PRO A 62 7.57 -8.19 -7.09
C PRO A 62 8.09 -7.04 -7.96
N ASP A 63 8.92 -7.38 -8.93
CA ASP A 63 9.53 -6.42 -9.85
C ASP A 63 8.66 -6.11 -11.08
N ASP A 64 7.56 -6.83 -11.24
CA ASP A 64 6.68 -6.79 -12.40
C ASP A 64 5.32 -6.10 -12.14
N LEU A 65 5.19 -5.32 -11.06
CA LEU A 65 3.98 -4.54 -10.82
C LEU A 65 3.77 -3.53 -11.94
N ASP A 66 2.53 -3.45 -12.40
CA ASP A 66 2.12 -2.55 -13.49
C ASP A 66 1.16 -1.45 -13.00
N ASP A 67 0.58 -0.71 -13.94
CA ASP A 67 -0.32 0.40 -13.68
C ASP A 67 -1.70 0.00 -13.10
N SER A 68 -1.96 -1.28 -12.90
CA SER A 68 -3.13 -1.76 -12.15
C SER A 68 -2.88 -1.81 -10.65
N ALA A 69 -1.63 -1.69 -10.20
CA ALA A 69 -1.23 -1.97 -8.82
C ALA A 69 -1.15 -0.70 -7.97
N ASP A 70 -1.78 -0.79 -6.80
CA ASP A 70 -1.58 0.16 -5.70
C ASP A 70 -0.81 -0.55 -4.58
N VAL A 71 0.20 0.11 -4.04
CA VAL A 71 1.06 -0.40 -2.97
C VAL A 71 0.90 0.46 -1.74
N ILE A 72 0.56 -0.15 -0.61
CA ILE A 72 0.28 0.57 0.63
C ILE A 72 1.11 -0.03 1.76
N ALA A 73 2.06 0.75 2.30
CA ALA A 73 2.77 0.41 3.51
C ALA A 73 1.90 0.73 4.72
N THR A 74 1.57 -0.30 5.51
CA THR A 74 0.61 -0.19 6.62
C THR A 74 1.24 0.12 7.96
N ASP A 75 2.59 0.15 8.04
CA ASP A 75 3.31 0.45 9.27
C ASP A 75 4.58 1.25 8.95
N HIS A 76 4.60 2.52 9.35
CA HIS A 76 5.76 3.39 9.11
C HIS A 76 6.88 3.23 10.15
N HIS A 77 6.70 2.40 11.15
CA HIS A 77 7.72 2.12 12.18
C HIS A 77 8.65 0.96 11.83
N ARG A 78 8.35 0.22 10.77
CA ARG A 78 9.13 -0.94 10.37
C ARG A 78 10.47 -0.52 9.76
N PRO A 79 11.59 -1.14 10.19
CA PRO A 79 12.91 -0.79 9.65
C PRO A 79 13.06 -1.12 8.16
N GLU A 80 12.29 -2.07 7.64
CA GLU A 80 12.28 -2.47 6.23
C GLU A 80 11.53 -1.48 5.32
N LEU A 81 10.88 -0.47 5.87
CA LEU A 81 10.02 0.45 5.12
C LEU A 81 10.73 1.06 3.91
N GLY A 82 11.94 1.57 4.10
CA GLY A 82 12.71 2.19 3.01
C GLY A 82 12.97 1.23 1.88
N LEU A 83 13.38 -0.01 2.18
CA LEU A 83 13.64 -1.04 1.18
C LEU A 83 12.38 -1.42 0.40
N MET A 84 11.25 -1.59 1.10
CA MET A 84 9.99 -1.94 0.46
C MET A 84 9.48 -0.84 -0.47
N LEU A 85 9.59 0.41 -0.05
CA LEU A 85 9.20 1.56 -0.88
C LEU A 85 10.13 1.74 -2.07
N ARG A 86 11.45 1.60 -1.88
CA ARG A 86 12.42 1.66 -2.97
C ARG A 86 12.09 0.62 -4.04
N ASP A 87 11.84 -0.60 -3.63
CA ASP A 87 11.55 -1.70 -4.56
C ASP A 87 10.22 -1.45 -5.29
N ALA A 88 9.20 -0.94 -4.59
CA ALA A 88 7.93 -0.56 -5.22
C ALA A 88 8.10 0.58 -6.23
N LEU A 89 8.90 1.60 -5.90
CA LEU A 89 9.19 2.73 -6.78
C LEU A 89 9.92 2.32 -8.05
N ALA A 90 10.69 1.23 -8.02
CA ALA A 90 11.38 0.69 -9.19
C ALA A 90 10.43 -0.03 -10.16
N THR A 91 9.19 -0.27 -9.78
CA THR A 91 8.16 -0.90 -10.62
C THR A 91 7.31 0.16 -11.35
N LYS A 92 6.37 -0.31 -12.16
CA LYS A 92 5.37 0.55 -12.82
C LYS A 92 4.07 0.66 -12.02
N ALA A 93 4.12 0.40 -10.69
CA ALA A 93 2.95 0.52 -9.84
C ALA A 93 2.30 1.91 -10.00
N ARG A 94 0.97 1.92 -10.08
CA ARG A 94 0.18 3.13 -10.30
C ARG A 94 0.31 4.12 -9.14
N TRP A 95 0.30 3.61 -7.91
CA TRP A 95 0.21 4.42 -6.72
C TRP A 95 0.94 3.75 -5.56
N ILE A 96 1.68 4.53 -4.80
CA ILE A 96 2.45 4.06 -3.65
C ILE A 96 2.20 5.01 -2.50
N GLY A 97 1.80 4.48 -1.35
CA GLY A 97 1.53 5.29 -0.18
C GLY A 97 1.95 4.65 1.12
N VAL A 98 2.09 5.48 2.15
CA VAL A 98 2.47 5.09 3.51
C VAL A 98 1.45 5.62 4.49
N MET A 99 0.92 4.75 5.34
CA MET A 99 0.09 5.15 6.46
C MET A 99 0.92 5.86 7.52
N GLY A 100 0.37 6.91 8.09
CA GLY A 100 1.03 7.64 9.18
C GLY A 100 0.26 8.89 9.58
N ASN A 101 0.57 9.39 10.78
CA ASN A 101 -0.04 10.60 11.29
C ASN A 101 0.46 11.82 10.50
N PRO A 102 -0.44 12.64 9.89
CA PRO A 102 -0.03 13.80 9.11
C PRO A 102 0.67 14.89 9.94
N ARG A 103 0.56 14.84 11.27
CA ARG A 103 1.22 15.80 12.18
C ARG A 103 2.71 15.52 12.35
N HIS A 104 3.21 14.37 11.92
CA HIS A 104 4.61 14.00 12.03
C HIS A 104 5.25 13.89 10.66
N VAL A 105 6.55 14.21 10.60
CA VAL A 105 7.34 14.00 9.38
C VAL A 105 7.44 12.49 9.12
N GLY A 106 7.22 12.10 7.88
CA GLY A 106 7.32 10.69 7.50
C GLY A 106 8.76 10.20 7.53
N PRO A 107 9.04 9.06 8.21
CA PRO A 107 10.38 8.50 8.25
C PRO A 107 10.87 8.02 6.88
N HIS A 108 9.98 7.80 5.93
CA HIS A 108 10.30 7.27 4.61
C HIS A 108 11.22 8.19 3.81
N VAL A 109 11.12 9.51 3.97
CA VAL A 109 11.94 10.47 3.20
C VAL A 109 13.41 10.25 3.52
N GLN A 110 13.78 10.21 4.79
CA GLN A 110 15.17 9.99 5.19
C GLN A 110 15.65 8.58 4.82
N MET A 111 14.82 7.55 5.04
CA MET A 111 15.16 6.18 4.68
C MET A 111 15.45 6.03 3.19
N LEU A 112 14.63 6.62 2.33
CA LEU A 112 14.81 6.56 0.88
C LEU A 112 16.02 7.39 0.42
N THR A 113 16.23 8.55 1.05
CA THR A 113 17.40 9.38 0.79
C THR A 113 18.69 8.61 1.10
N ASP A 114 18.73 7.92 2.24
CA ASP A 114 19.89 7.11 2.66
C ASP A 114 20.14 5.94 1.70
N LEU A 115 19.11 5.45 1.05
CA LEU A 115 19.21 4.39 0.03
C LEU A 115 19.57 4.91 -1.37
N GLY A 116 19.76 6.22 -1.51
CA GLY A 116 20.15 6.83 -2.79
C GLY A 116 18.99 7.07 -3.75
N VAL A 117 17.74 7.03 -3.29
CA VAL A 117 16.58 7.32 -4.13
C VAL A 117 16.50 8.84 -4.37
N PRO A 118 16.36 9.28 -5.64
CA PRO A 118 16.31 10.71 -5.97
C PRO A 118 15.06 11.40 -5.37
N PRO A 119 15.14 12.72 -5.06
CA PRO A 119 14.00 13.46 -4.47
C PRO A 119 12.72 13.42 -5.29
N ASP A 120 12.79 13.43 -6.61
CA ASP A 120 11.62 13.34 -7.49
C ASP A 120 10.92 11.98 -7.39
N GLU A 121 11.67 10.91 -7.21
CA GLU A 121 11.12 9.57 -6.95
C GLU A 121 10.51 9.47 -5.54
N ILE A 122 11.17 10.02 -4.53
CA ILE A 122 10.63 10.06 -3.17
C ILE A 122 9.29 10.81 -3.12
N ALA A 123 9.16 11.88 -3.90
CA ALA A 123 7.94 12.67 -3.98
C ALA A 123 6.73 11.88 -4.55
N ARG A 124 6.95 10.75 -5.20
CA ARG A 124 5.88 9.86 -5.67
C ARG A 124 5.20 9.08 -4.55
N VAL A 125 5.81 9.01 -3.38
CA VAL A 125 5.23 8.32 -2.22
C VAL A 125 4.23 9.25 -1.54
N HIS A 126 2.97 8.82 -1.49
CA HIS A 126 1.89 9.59 -0.86
C HIS A 126 1.90 9.40 0.65
N ARG A 127 1.77 10.50 1.38
CA ARG A 127 1.56 10.55 2.82
C ARG A 127 1.09 11.94 3.23
N PRO A 128 0.04 12.10 4.02
CA PRO A 128 -0.86 11.04 4.53
C PRO A 128 -1.68 10.41 3.40
N ILE A 129 -2.32 9.29 3.69
CA ILE A 129 -3.20 8.60 2.76
C ILE A 129 -4.58 8.40 3.34
N GLY A 130 -5.56 8.16 2.47
CA GLY A 130 -6.95 8.01 2.86
C GLY A 130 -7.70 9.33 2.98
N LEU A 131 -9.02 9.23 3.10
CA LEU A 131 -9.88 10.37 3.31
C LEU A 131 -9.83 10.80 4.79
N ASN A 132 -9.98 12.10 5.03
CA ASN A 132 -10.03 12.64 6.39
C ASN A 132 -11.43 12.40 6.99
N ILE A 133 -11.62 11.23 7.60
CA ILE A 133 -12.89 10.84 8.25
C ILE A 133 -12.74 10.69 9.77
N GLY A 134 -11.59 11.06 10.33
CA GLY A 134 -11.33 10.87 11.75
C GLY A 134 -11.12 9.40 12.13
N SER A 135 -10.63 8.56 11.21
CA SER A 135 -10.42 7.13 11.43
C SER A 135 -9.42 6.87 12.56
N ARG A 136 -9.73 5.90 13.42
CA ARG A 136 -8.89 5.52 14.57
C ARG A 136 -8.69 4.01 14.70
N THR A 137 -9.67 3.22 14.27
CA THR A 137 -9.61 1.76 14.34
C THR A 137 -9.07 1.18 13.04
N PRO A 138 -8.49 -0.04 13.07
CA PRO A 138 -8.01 -0.68 11.84
C PRO A 138 -9.04 -0.76 10.71
N PRO A 139 -10.30 -1.17 10.94
CA PRO A 139 -11.29 -1.19 9.85
C PRO A 139 -11.64 0.20 9.32
N GLU A 140 -11.70 1.22 10.18
CA GLU A 140 -11.94 2.61 9.73
C GLU A 140 -10.79 3.13 8.88
N ILE A 141 -9.55 2.85 9.29
CA ILE A 141 -8.35 3.22 8.53
C ILE A 141 -8.36 2.54 7.16
N ALA A 142 -8.74 1.27 7.11
CA ALA A 142 -8.86 0.53 5.86
C ALA A 142 -9.92 1.15 4.93
N ILE A 143 -11.10 1.50 5.44
CA ILE A 143 -12.16 2.16 4.67
C ILE A 143 -11.69 3.50 4.14
N SER A 144 -11.07 4.33 4.97
CA SER A 144 -10.54 5.63 4.59
C SER A 144 -9.53 5.51 3.45
N THR A 145 -8.62 4.55 3.57
CA THR A 145 -7.58 4.30 2.56
C THR A 145 -8.18 3.85 1.23
N LEU A 146 -9.08 2.88 1.26
CA LEU A 146 -9.72 2.37 0.04
C LEU A 146 -10.59 3.43 -0.64
N ALA A 147 -11.33 4.22 0.13
CA ALA A 147 -12.10 5.34 -0.42
C ALA A 147 -11.19 6.36 -1.11
N GLY A 148 -10.04 6.66 -0.51
CA GLY A 148 -9.04 7.54 -1.11
C GLY A 148 -8.47 6.97 -2.42
N LEU A 149 -8.18 5.67 -2.48
CA LEU A 149 -7.73 5.00 -3.69
C LEU A 149 -8.77 5.06 -4.80
N LEU A 150 -10.05 4.82 -4.46
CA LEU A 150 -11.13 4.90 -5.44
C LEU A 150 -11.28 6.32 -5.97
N ALA A 151 -11.22 7.32 -5.10
CA ALA A 151 -11.26 8.71 -5.51
C ALA A 151 -10.12 9.03 -6.48
N ASP A 152 -8.90 8.63 -6.14
CA ASP A 152 -7.73 8.84 -7.00
C ASP A 152 -7.88 8.14 -8.36
N ARG A 153 -8.28 6.87 -8.35
CA ARG A 153 -8.50 6.10 -9.60
C ARG A 153 -9.56 6.73 -10.50
N ASN A 154 -10.57 7.34 -9.90
CA ASN A 154 -11.70 7.93 -10.63
C ASN A 154 -11.50 9.42 -10.92
N GLY A 155 -10.36 10.01 -10.55
CA GLY A 155 -10.08 11.43 -10.74
C GLY A 155 -11.01 12.34 -9.94
N ARG A 156 -11.36 11.94 -8.71
CA ARG A 156 -12.24 12.68 -7.82
C ARG A 156 -11.51 13.11 -6.55
N SER A 157 -11.96 14.19 -5.94
CA SER A 157 -11.39 14.71 -4.68
C SER A 157 -11.75 13.86 -3.47
N GLY A 158 -12.87 13.14 -3.52
CA GLY A 158 -13.40 12.38 -2.38
C GLY A 158 -14.21 13.21 -1.38
N GLY A 159 -14.50 14.48 -1.68
CA GLY A 159 -15.34 15.35 -0.86
C GLY A 159 -16.83 15.25 -1.23
N PHE A 160 -17.61 16.23 -0.77
CA PHE A 160 -19.07 16.29 -0.98
C PHE A 160 -19.47 17.06 -2.25
N GLU A 161 -18.51 17.54 -3.01
CA GLU A 161 -18.76 18.22 -4.28
C GLU A 161 -18.78 17.20 -5.43
N PHE A 162 -19.77 17.32 -6.32
CA PHE A 162 -19.99 16.40 -7.45
C PHE A 162 -19.99 17.13 -8.78
#